data_185ee9196cff7ae311006de4e9f10158
#
_entry.id   185ee9196cff7ae311006de4e9f10158
#
_cell.length_a   1.000
_cell.length_b   1.000
_cell.length_c   1.000
_cell.angle_alpha   90.00
_cell.angle_beta   90.00
_cell.angle_gamma   90.00
#
_symmetry.space_group_name_H-M   'P 1'
#
loop_
_entity.id
_entity.type
_entity.pdbx_description
1 polymer ?
#
loop_
_entity_poly.entity_id
_entity_poly.type
_entity_poly.pdbx_seq_one_letter_code
_entity_poly.pdbx_strand_id
1 'polypeptide(L)'
;LSPVDERILAMRERLIEDVILTTETDPKLCITKRIEILTAQSVFEISNFKDLTAGAFKPLKGNANKLDKQLEELRAECLRGLKRKAFDVGANAVVGVDLDLSTISIGQISMMMMMASGTSVLIEY
;
A
#
# COMPACT_ATOMS: atom_id res chain seq x y z
N LEU A 1 18.58 -21.36 -1.16
CA LEU A 1 19.34 -20.11 -1.09
C LEU A 1 20.51 -20.24 -0.12
N SER A 2 21.66 -19.68 -0.50
CA SER A 2 22.82 -19.64 0.37
C SER A 2 22.59 -18.67 1.54
N PRO A 3 23.33 -18.81 2.68
CA PRO A 3 23.23 -17.84 3.77
C PRO A 3 23.56 -16.39 3.35
N VAL A 4 24.43 -16.23 2.35
CA VAL A 4 24.77 -14.91 1.80
C VAL A 4 23.56 -14.32 1.05
N ASP A 5 22.89 -15.13 0.26
CA ASP A 5 21.68 -14.70 -0.47
C ASP A 5 20.56 -14.33 0.49
N GLU A 6 20.38 -15.08 1.57
CA GLU A 6 19.41 -14.77 2.60
C GLU A 6 19.69 -13.43 3.28
N ARG A 7 20.97 -13.14 3.56
CA ARG A 7 21.38 -11.86 4.15
C ARG A 7 21.11 -10.69 3.22
N ILE A 8 21.40 -10.87 1.93
CA ILE A 8 21.15 -9.83 0.91
C ILE A 8 19.67 -9.53 0.82
N LEU A 9 18.81 -10.56 0.80
CA LEU A 9 17.36 -10.40 0.79
C LEU A 9 16.86 -9.70 2.04
N ALA A 10 17.38 -10.07 3.22
CA ALA A 10 16.99 -9.44 4.48
C ALA A 10 17.38 -7.95 4.51
N MET A 11 18.56 -7.60 4.01
CA MET A 11 19.01 -6.21 3.92
C MET A 11 18.12 -5.41 2.96
N ARG A 12 17.78 -6.00 1.82
CA ARG A 12 16.90 -5.38 0.84
C ARG A 12 15.53 -5.07 1.45
N GLU A 13 14.94 -6.02 2.17
CA GLU A 13 13.65 -5.83 2.81
C GLU A 13 13.69 -4.72 3.87
N ARG A 14 14.78 -4.60 4.62
CA ARG A 14 14.97 -3.50 5.57
C ARG A 14 15.03 -2.15 4.87
N LEU A 15 15.78 -2.06 3.78
CA LEU A 15 15.88 -0.81 3.01
C LEU A 15 14.54 -0.41 2.41
N ILE A 16 13.74 -1.38 1.99
CA ILE A 16 12.39 -1.14 1.50
C ILE A 16 11.51 -0.60 2.63
N GLU A 17 11.55 -1.22 3.80
CA GLU A 17 10.76 -0.76 4.94
C GLU A 17 11.16 0.64 5.41
N ASP A 18 12.42 1.01 5.27
CA ASP A 18 12.94 2.31 5.66
C ASP A 18 12.56 3.44 4.69
N VAL A 19 11.96 3.13 3.55
CA VAL A 19 11.45 4.16 2.64
C VAL A 19 10.38 4.98 3.36
N ILE A 20 10.56 6.30 3.36
CA ILE A 20 9.63 7.21 4.01
C ILE A 20 8.44 7.46 3.10
N LEU A 21 7.24 7.29 3.65
CA LEU A 21 6.00 7.67 2.96
C LEU A 21 5.37 8.82 3.71
N THR A 22 4.99 9.87 3.01
CA THR A 22 4.27 10.99 3.60
C THR A 22 3.19 11.50 2.66
N THR A 23 2.06 11.89 3.23
CA THR A 23 0.98 12.53 2.48
C THR A 23 1.25 14.00 2.23
N GLU A 24 2.24 14.59 2.89
CA GLU A 24 2.59 15.98 2.73
C GLU A 24 3.10 16.26 1.31
N THR A 25 2.62 17.33 0.71
CA THR A 25 3.03 17.76 -0.63
C THR A 25 4.22 18.71 -0.60
N ASP A 26 4.47 19.33 0.55
CA ASP A 26 5.61 20.19 0.80
C ASP A 26 6.28 19.79 2.11
N PRO A 27 6.86 18.59 2.18
CA PRO A 27 7.49 18.13 3.41
C PRO A 27 8.81 18.85 3.65
N LYS A 28 9.13 19.04 4.93
CA LYS A 28 10.42 19.61 5.33
C LYS A 28 11.51 18.53 5.26
N LEU A 29 11.65 17.93 4.11
CA LEU A 29 12.67 16.94 3.80
C LEU A 29 13.62 17.53 2.78
N CYS A 30 14.90 17.19 2.89
CA CYS A 30 15.89 17.66 1.93
C CYS A 30 15.82 16.81 0.66
N ILE A 31 14.96 17.21 -0.26
CA ILE A 31 14.77 16.49 -1.53
C ILE A 31 15.89 16.90 -2.48
N THR A 32 16.73 15.95 -2.87
CA THR A 32 17.84 16.18 -3.79
C THR A 32 17.49 15.80 -5.21
N LYS A 33 16.50 14.92 -5.40
CA LYS A 33 16.07 14.49 -6.73
C LYS A 33 14.62 14.03 -6.69
N ARG A 34 13.84 14.48 -7.66
CA ARG A 34 12.50 13.95 -7.93
C ARG A 34 12.63 12.96 -9.06
N ILE A 35 12.08 11.76 -8.86
CA ILE A 35 12.31 10.66 -9.80
C ILE A 35 11.10 10.46 -10.70
N GLU A 36 9.99 9.98 -10.15
CA GLU A 36 8.79 9.78 -10.97
C GLU A 36 7.55 9.58 -10.10
N ILE A 37 6.39 9.66 -10.74
CA ILE A 37 5.11 9.34 -10.12
C ILE A 37 5.02 7.82 -10.05
N LEU A 38 4.69 7.31 -8.87
CA LEU A 38 4.49 5.89 -8.65
C LEU A 38 3.06 5.60 -8.25
N THR A 39 2.58 4.44 -8.63
CA THR A 39 1.32 3.89 -8.17
C THR A 39 1.52 2.45 -7.73
N ALA A 40 0.81 2.06 -6.67
CA ALA A 40 0.75 0.69 -6.21
C ALA A 40 -0.69 0.33 -5.93
N GLN A 41 -1.02 -0.93 -6.10
CA GLN A 41 -2.38 -1.42 -5.94
C GLN A 41 -2.38 -2.69 -5.10
N SER A 42 -3.42 -2.84 -4.31
CA SER A 42 -3.72 -4.11 -3.68
C SER A 42 -5.22 -4.39 -3.83
N VAL A 43 -5.54 -5.65 -3.97
CA VAL A 43 -6.90 -6.09 -4.27
C VAL A 43 -7.23 -7.27 -3.37
N PHE A 44 -8.46 -7.31 -2.86
CA PHE A 44 -8.98 -8.56 -2.33
C PHE A 44 -10.37 -8.82 -2.89
N GLU A 45 -10.66 -10.10 -3.10
CA GLU A 45 -11.93 -10.55 -3.61
C GLU A 45 -12.91 -10.75 -2.46
N ILE A 46 -14.10 -10.21 -2.64
CA ILE A 46 -15.21 -10.44 -1.73
C ILE A 46 -16.04 -11.55 -2.36
N SER A 47 -15.95 -12.75 -1.80
CA SER A 47 -16.57 -13.94 -2.37
C SER A 47 -18.09 -13.94 -2.34
N ASN A 48 -18.70 -13.01 -1.61
CA ASN A 48 -20.15 -12.93 -1.53
C ASN A 48 -20.56 -11.47 -1.28
N PHE A 49 -21.14 -10.86 -2.32
CA PHE A 49 -21.65 -9.51 -2.27
C PHE A 49 -22.72 -9.32 -1.19
N LYS A 50 -23.50 -10.39 -0.91
CA LYS A 50 -24.49 -10.37 0.17
C LYS A 50 -23.82 -10.21 1.54
N ASP A 51 -22.66 -10.78 1.73
CA ASP A 51 -21.91 -10.63 2.98
C ASP A 51 -21.42 -9.20 3.18
N LEU A 52 -21.04 -8.52 2.10
CA LEU A 52 -20.64 -7.13 2.16
C LEU A 52 -21.83 -6.21 2.49
N THR A 53 -22.94 -6.37 1.76
CA THR A 53 -24.12 -5.52 1.96
C THR A 53 -24.83 -5.82 3.25
N ALA A 54 -24.97 -7.10 3.62
CA ALA A 54 -25.56 -7.50 4.89
C ALA A 54 -24.66 -7.15 6.08
N GLY A 55 -23.35 -7.32 5.93
CA GLY A 55 -22.36 -7.01 6.95
C GLY A 55 -22.19 -5.51 7.20
N ALA A 56 -22.33 -4.69 6.15
CA ALA A 56 -22.22 -3.25 6.25
C ALA A 56 -23.46 -2.62 6.93
N PHE A 57 -24.63 -3.23 6.78
CA PHE A 57 -25.88 -2.70 7.29
C PHE A 57 -26.33 -3.34 8.60
N LYS A 58 -25.76 -4.47 9.00
CA LYS A 58 -26.02 -5.09 10.29
C LYS A 58 -24.79 -4.97 11.17
N PRO A 59 -24.85 -4.22 12.28
CA PRO A 59 -23.73 -4.10 13.19
C PRO A 59 -23.55 -5.39 14.02
N LEU A 60 -23.27 -6.49 13.34
CA LEU A 60 -22.78 -7.68 13.99
C LEU A 60 -21.30 -7.46 14.25
N LYS A 61 -20.93 -7.34 15.51
CA LYS A 61 -19.58 -7.03 15.96
C LYS A 61 -18.49 -7.88 15.26
N GLY A 62 -18.79 -9.14 14.94
CA GLY A 62 -17.84 -10.04 14.31
C GLY A 62 -17.53 -9.69 12.85
N ASN A 63 -18.53 -9.25 12.08
CA ASN A 63 -18.36 -8.94 10.66
C ASN A 63 -17.70 -7.59 10.42
N ALA A 64 -18.04 -6.59 11.26
CA ALA A 64 -17.41 -5.28 11.20
C ALA A 64 -15.91 -5.37 11.51
N ASN A 65 -15.53 -6.11 12.54
CA ASN A 65 -14.13 -6.31 12.92
C ASN A 65 -13.35 -7.05 11.84
N LYS A 66 -13.97 -8.01 11.17
CA LYS A 66 -13.34 -8.75 10.08
C LYS A 66 -13.10 -7.87 8.86
N LEU A 67 -14.07 -7.04 8.50
CA LEU A 67 -13.93 -6.11 7.38
C LEU A 67 -12.87 -5.05 7.67
N ASP A 68 -12.88 -4.46 8.87
CA ASP A 68 -11.88 -3.49 9.27
C ASP A 68 -10.46 -4.07 9.20
N LYS A 69 -10.32 -5.30 9.66
CA LYS A 69 -9.04 -6.00 9.62
C LYS A 69 -8.56 -6.25 8.20
N GLN A 70 -9.47 -6.64 7.31
CA GLN A 70 -9.15 -6.84 5.89
C GLN A 70 -8.76 -5.54 5.21
N LEU A 71 -9.43 -4.42 5.54
CA LEU A 71 -9.09 -3.10 5.02
C LEU A 71 -7.72 -2.64 5.51
N GLU A 72 -7.38 -2.88 6.78
CA GLU A 72 -6.06 -2.58 7.32
C GLU A 72 -4.96 -3.38 6.60
N GLU A 73 -5.19 -4.67 6.37
CA GLU A 73 -4.27 -5.52 5.64
C GLU A 73 -4.10 -5.06 4.20
N LEU A 74 -5.20 -4.70 3.55
CA LEU A 74 -5.19 -4.18 2.17
C LEU A 74 -4.38 -2.89 2.08
N ARG A 75 -4.58 -1.99 3.04
CA ARG A 75 -3.83 -0.73 3.13
C ARG A 75 -2.35 -0.96 3.35
N ALA A 76 -2.01 -1.82 4.31
CA ALA A 76 -0.62 -2.13 4.63
C ALA A 76 0.10 -2.76 3.43
N GLU A 77 -0.55 -3.66 2.73
CA GLU A 77 0.00 -4.29 1.53
C GLU A 77 0.21 -3.28 0.41
N CYS A 78 -0.76 -2.39 0.20
CA CYS A 78 -0.67 -1.33 -0.80
C CYS A 78 0.50 -0.39 -0.53
N LEU A 79 0.65 0.06 0.71
CA LEU A 79 1.75 0.95 1.10
C LEU A 79 3.11 0.25 1.02
N ARG A 80 3.17 -1.02 1.37
CA ARG A 80 4.39 -1.81 1.22
C ARG A 80 4.77 -1.95 -0.25
N GLY A 81 3.80 -2.16 -1.13
CA GLY A 81 4.00 -2.18 -2.57
C GLY A 81 4.56 -0.86 -3.10
N LEU A 82 4.06 0.27 -2.58
CA LEU A 82 4.55 1.58 -2.96
C LEU A 82 6.02 1.79 -2.52
N LYS A 83 6.36 1.36 -1.32
CA LYS A 83 7.75 1.39 -0.82
C LYS A 83 8.68 0.57 -1.70
N ARG A 84 8.23 -0.64 -2.08
CA ARG A 84 9.03 -1.52 -2.94
C ARG A 84 9.30 -0.90 -4.30
N LYS A 85 8.30 -0.31 -4.92
CA LYS A 85 8.46 0.39 -6.20
C LYS A 85 9.39 1.60 -6.07
N ALA A 86 9.28 2.35 -4.98
CA ALA A 86 10.19 3.46 -4.72
C ALA A 86 11.63 2.99 -4.61
N PHE A 87 11.86 1.93 -3.85
CA PHE A 87 13.18 1.32 -3.73
C PHE A 87 13.73 0.91 -5.10
N ASP A 88 12.90 0.29 -5.94
CA ASP A 88 13.32 -0.21 -7.24
C ASP A 88 13.75 0.90 -8.21
N VAL A 89 13.20 2.11 -8.06
CA VAL A 89 13.61 3.27 -8.89
C VAL A 89 14.71 4.10 -8.24
N GLY A 90 15.26 3.65 -7.12
CA GLY A 90 16.34 4.33 -6.43
C GLY A 90 15.91 5.44 -5.49
N ALA A 91 14.64 5.50 -5.15
CA ALA A 91 14.11 6.49 -4.20
C ALA A 91 14.22 5.98 -2.77
N ASN A 92 14.28 6.90 -1.83
CA ASN A 92 14.22 6.59 -0.40
C ASN A 92 13.02 7.26 0.30
N ALA A 93 12.20 7.97 -0.45
CA ALA A 93 10.97 8.55 0.07
C ALA A 93 9.93 8.69 -1.05
N VAL A 94 8.66 8.74 -0.64
CA VAL A 94 7.53 9.06 -1.53
C VAL A 94 6.74 10.17 -0.84
N VAL A 95 6.55 11.27 -1.53
CA VAL A 95 5.83 12.43 -1.01
C VAL A 95 4.50 12.60 -1.73
N GLY A 96 3.56 13.29 -1.09
CA GLY A 96 2.24 13.50 -1.64
C GLY A 96 1.46 12.21 -1.82
N VAL A 97 1.64 11.25 -0.91
CA VAL A 97 0.96 9.96 -1.01
C VAL A 97 -0.54 10.16 -0.86
N ASP A 98 -1.28 9.60 -1.79
CA ASP A 98 -2.73 9.57 -1.79
C ASP A 98 -3.20 8.13 -1.84
N LEU A 99 -4.22 7.82 -1.05
CA LEU A 99 -4.83 6.50 -1.00
C LEU A 99 -6.27 6.59 -1.49
N ASP A 100 -6.61 5.72 -2.41
CA ASP A 100 -7.95 5.66 -2.98
C ASP A 100 -8.49 4.24 -2.88
N LEU A 101 -9.69 4.10 -2.34
CA LEU A 101 -10.36 2.82 -2.19
C LEU A 101 -11.54 2.77 -3.15
N SER A 102 -11.62 1.74 -3.97
CA SER A 102 -12.73 1.53 -4.87
C SER A 102 -13.24 0.11 -4.79
N THR A 103 -14.50 -0.07 -5.13
CA THR A 103 -15.15 -1.38 -5.21
C THR A 103 -15.51 -1.65 -6.65
N ILE A 104 -15.10 -2.81 -7.15
CA ILE A 104 -15.38 -3.24 -8.52
C ILE A 104 -16.25 -4.48 -8.44
N SER A 105 -17.38 -4.44 -9.15
CA SER A 105 -18.28 -5.59 -9.25
C SER A 105 -18.36 -6.04 -10.70
N ILE A 106 -18.05 -7.32 -10.94
CA ILE A 106 -18.16 -7.96 -12.24
C ILE A 106 -18.97 -9.23 -12.07
N GLY A 107 -20.22 -9.21 -12.56
CA GLY A 107 -21.13 -10.33 -12.35
C GLY A 107 -21.46 -10.52 -10.87
N GLN A 108 -21.17 -11.69 -10.33
CA GLN A 108 -21.37 -12.00 -8.91
C GLN A 108 -20.11 -11.82 -8.07
N ILE A 109 -19.03 -11.38 -8.70
CA ILE A 109 -17.75 -11.18 -8.04
C ILE A 109 -17.59 -9.71 -7.71
N SER A 110 -17.30 -9.40 -6.45
CA SER A 110 -16.95 -8.07 -5.99
C SER A 110 -15.53 -8.06 -5.47
N MET A 111 -14.80 -7.01 -5.83
CA MET A 111 -13.42 -6.82 -5.38
C MET A 111 -13.27 -5.43 -4.78
N MET A 112 -12.53 -5.34 -3.69
CA MET A 112 -12.08 -4.06 -3.16
C MET A 112 -10.64 -3.85 -3.60
N MET A 113 -10.39 -2.66 -4.15
CA MET A 113 -9.07 -2.27 -4.63
C MET A 113 -8.63 -1.01 -3.93
N MET A 114 -7.44 -1.03 -3.38
CA MET A 114 -6.80 0.17 -2.86
C MET A 114 -5.65 0.55 -3.77
N MET A 115 -5.60 1.82 -4.14
CA MET A 115 -4.54 2.38 -4.96
C MET A 115 -3.82 3.45 -4.15
N ALA A 116 -2.50 3.37 -4.12
CA ALA A 116 -1.65 4.40 -3.55
C ALA A 116 -0.87 5.07 -4.67
N SER A 117 -0.75 6.38 -4.62
CA SER A 117 0.06 7.13 -5.58
C SER A 117 0.91 8.15 -4.85
N GLY A 118 1.98 8.58 -5.47
CA GLY A 118 2.86 9.60 -4.92
C GLY A 118 4.05 9.84 -5.82
N THR A 119 4.86 10.82 -5.43
CA THR A 119 6.09 11.17 -6.16
C THR A 119 7.29 10.56 -5.44
N SER A 120 8.02 9.71 -6.13
CA SER A 120 9.25 9.13 -5.59
C SER A 120 10.36 10.15 -5.66
N VAL A 121 11.10 10.29 -4.56
CA VAL A 121 12.17 11.28 -4.42
C VAL A 121 13.36 10.66 -3.71
N LEU A 122 14.52 11.26 -3.92
CA LEU A 122 15.71 10.99 -3.14
C LEU A 122 15.89 12.11 -2.14
N ILE A 123 15.99 11.79 -0.87
CA ILE A 123 16.22 12.73 0.20
C ILE A 123 17.57 12.46 0.86
N GLU A 124 18.17 13.53 1.42
CA GLU A 124 19.32 13.43 2.31
C GLU A 124 18.84 13.50 3.75
N TYR A 125 19.43 12.67 4.57
CA TYR A 125 19.17 12.64 6.02
C TYR A 125 20.03 13.66 6.73
#